data_e124a66990bc367dd94ac59f87d46eed
#
_entry.id   e124a66990bc367dd94ac59f87d46eed
#
_cell.length_a   1.000
_cell.length_b   1.000
_cell.length_c   1.000
_cell.angle_alpha   90.00
_cell.angle_beta   90.00
_cell.angle_gamma   90.00
#
_symmetry.space_group_name_H-M   'P 1'
#
loop_
_entity.id
_entity.type
_entity.pdbx_description
1 polymer ?
#
loop_
_entity_poly.entity_id
_entity_poly.type
_entity_poly.pdbx_seq_one_letter_code
_entity_poly.pdbx_strand_id
1 'polypeptide(L)'
;MVAQMIEGWNLVIGIEIHAQVNSKSKLFSSSPTDFGSKPNSQVSLIDAAMPGMLPVINKFCIEQAVKSGIGLNAKINKKSIFDRKNYFYQDLPQGYQISQYKDPIVGEGFVEIETENGQKKIGVERLHLEQDAGKSLHDQDPNFTFVDLNRSGIALMEIVSKPDMSSPEEAVEYVRKVRSILRYLGTCDGNMEQGSLRADVNVSVNKPGNELGTCLLYTSDAADETTG
;
A
#
# COMPACT_ATOMS: atom_id res chain seq x y z
N MET A 1 10.09 1.23 -25.52
CA MET A 1 10.28 2.62 -25.97
C MET A 1 10.95 3.33 -24.79
N VAL A 2 12.20 3.73 -24.93
CA VAL A 2 12.88 4.57 -23.92
C VAL A 2 12.19 5.93 -23.99
N ALA A 3 11.62 6.39 -22.88
CA ALA A 3 11.08 7.75 -22.83
C ALA A 3 12.20 8.73 -23.16
N GLN A 4 12.06 9.48 -24.24
CA GLN A 4 12.96 10.59 -24.52
C GLN A 4 12.81 11.60 -23.38
N MET A 5 13.83 11.70 -22.52
CA MET A 5 13.89 12.76 -21.52
C MET A 5 13.83 14.09 -22.26
N ILE A 6 12.90 14.94 -21.89
CA ILE A 6 12.82 16.29 -22.47
C ILE A 6 14.05 17.06 -21.97
N GLU A 7 14.87 17.48 -22.91
CA GLU A 7 16.11 18.20 -22.60
C GLU A 7 15.84 19.42 -21.70
N GLY A 8 16.57 19.52 -20.60
CA GLY A 8 16.41 20.59 -19.62
C GLY A 8 15.31 20.37 -18.56
N TRP A 9 14.76 19.15 -18.44
CA TRP A 9 13.81 18.79 -17.38
C TRP A 9 14.30 17.59 -16.57
N ASN A 10 14.08 17.62 -15.27
CA ASN A 10 14.29 16.49 -14.39
C ASN A 10 13.01 15.67 -14.28
N LEU A 11 13.10 14.36 -14.37
CA LEU A 11 12.06 13.43 -14.02
C LEU A 11 12.15 13.12 -12.52
N VAL A 12 11.02 13.15 -11.82
CA VAL A 12 10.92 12.85 -10.40
C VAL A 12 9.82 11.82 -10.18
N ILE A 13 10.16 10.71 -9.56
CA ILE A 13 9.26 9.59 -9.32
C ILE A 13 9.19 9.29 -7.82
N GLY A 14 7.96 9.19 -7.29
CA GLY A 14 7.64 8.61 -6.00
C GLY A 14 6.78 7.36 -6.19
N ILE A 15 6.88 6.42 -5.27
CA ILE A 15 6.12 5.16 -5.31
C ILE A 15 5.48 4.89 -3.96
N GLU A 16 4.21 4.49 -4.00
CA GLU A 16 3.45 3.95 -2.88
C GLU A 16 3.26 2.45 -3.11
N ILE A 17 3.72 1.62 -2.18
CA ILE A 17 3.59 0.17 -2.27
C ILE A 17 2.61 -0.28 -1.20
N HIS A 18 1.52 -0.91 -1.64
CA HIS A 18 0.54 -1.55 -0.77
C HIS A 18 0.83 -3.05 -0.71
N ALA A 19 1.13 -3.55 0.48
CA ALA A 19 1.49 -4.94 0.71
C ALA A 19 0.57 -5.55 1.79
N GLN A 20 -0.24 -6.54 1.41
CA GLN A 20 -1.06 -7.26 2.37
C GLN A 20 -0.17 -8.02 3.35
N VAL A 21 -0.46 -7.86 4.64
CA VAL A 21 0.24 -8.57 5.70
C VAL A 21 -0.09 -10.05 5.63
N ASN A 22 0.94 -10.90 5.64
CA ASN A 22 0.79 -12.35 5.67
C ASN A 22 0.28 -12.84 7.04
N SER A 23 -0.98 -12.50 7.34
CA SER A 23 -1.71 -12.83 8.57
C SER A 23 -2.87 -13.76 8.27
N LYS A 24 -3.18 -14.67 9.19
CA LYS A 24 -4.32 -15.58 9.10
C LYS A 24 -5.66 -14.95 9.48
N SER A 25 -5.64 -13.73 10.01
CA SER A 25 -6.82 -12.95 10.36
C SER A 25 -6.62 -11.49 10.04
N LYS A 26 -7.72 -10.77 9.89
CA LYS A 26 -7.73 -9.36 9.47
C LYS A 26 -7.14 -8.42 10.54
N LEU A 27 -6.99 -7.13 10.18
CA LEU A 27 -6.36 -6.13 11.05
C LEU A 27 -7.15 -5.89 12.33
N PHE A 28 -8.48 -5.87 12.26
CA PHE A 28 -9.36 -5.54 13.36
C PHE A 28 -10.45 -6.58 13.63
N SER A 29 -10.39 -7.72 12.97
CA SER A 29 -11.34 -8.81 13.18
C SER A 29 -10.65 -10.18 13.10
N SER A 30 -11.33 -11.21 13.60
CA SER A 30 -10.87 -12.59 13.53
C SER A 30 -11.18 -13.31 12.23
N SER A 31 -11.82 -12.64 11.27
CA SER A 31 -12.14 -13.24 9.97
C SER A 31 -10.89 -13.71 9.24
N PRO A 32 -10.94 -14.85 8.56
CA PRO A 32 -9.82 -15.38 7.78
C PRO A 32 -9.44 -14.46 6.61
N THR A 33 -8.26 -14.70 6.03
CA THR A 33 -7.71 -13.93 4.93
C THR A 33 -7.35 -14.80 3.72
N ASP A 34 -7.90 -16.00 3.63
CA ASP A 34 -7.56 -16.96 2.59
C ASP A 34 -8.02 -16.46 1.21
N PHE A 35 -7.11 -16.45 0.25
CA PHE A 35 -7.42 -16.06 -1.13
C PHE A 35 -8.32 -17.10 -1.81
N GLY A 36 -9.23 -16.64 -2.69
CA GLY A 36 -10.07 -17.52 -3.51
C GLY A 36 -11.27 -18.15 -2.78
N SER A 37 -11.58 -17.73 -1.56
CA SER A 37 -12.78 -18.14 -0.85
C SER A 37 -14.06 -17.62 -1.53
N LYS A 38 -15.20 -18.28 -1.28
CA LYS A 38 -16.49 -17.83 -1.82
C LYS A 38 -16.76 -16.36 -1.42
N PRO A 39 -17.33 -15.53 -2.29
CA PRO A 39 -17.65 -14.15 -1.98
C PRO A 39 -18.39 -14.00 -0.65
N ASN A 40 -18.01 -13.03 0.15
CA ASN A 40 -18.60 -12.69 1.45
C ASN A 40 -18.59 -13.82 2.52
N SER A 41 -17.75 -14.86 2.34
CA SER A 41 -17.63 -15.96 3.31
C SER A 41 -16.64 -15.68 4.46
N GLN A 42 -15.83 -14.62 4.34
CA GLN A 42 -14.80 -14.22 5.32
C GLN A 42 -15.06 -12.81 5.83
N VAL A 43 -16.28 -12.55 6.28
CA VAL A 43 -16.74 -11.22 6.70
C VAL A 43 -17.29 -11.30 8.12
N SER A 44 -16.73 -10.50 9.02
CA SER A 44 -17.27 -10.31 10.36
C SER A 44 -18.24 -9.13 10.41
N LEU A 45 -18.94 -8.98 11.53
CA LEU A 45 -19.79 -7.81 11.77
C LEU A 45 -18.99 -6.49 11.79
N ILE A 46 -17.69 -6.54 12.14
CA ILE A 46 -16.78 -5.38 12.08
C ILE A 46 -16.49 -5.03 10.62
N ASP A 47 -16.15 -6.03 9.78
CA ASP A 47 -15.85 -5.82 8.37
C ASP A 47 -17.08 -5.32 7.59
N ALA A 48 -18.28 -5.72 8.01
CA ALA A 48 -19.57 -5.27 7.47
C ALA A 48 -20.05 -3.93 8.07
N ALA A 49 -19.26 -3.29 8.92
CA ALA A 49 -19.58 -2.02 9.59
C ALA A 49 -20.91 -2.02 10.37
N MET A 50 -21.26 -3.14 11.00
CA MET A 50 -22.50 -3.21 11.78
C MET A 50 -22.45 -2.27 12.98
N PRO A 51 -23.55 -1.58 13.31
CA PRO A 51 -23.61 -0.64 14.42
C PRO A 51 -23.18 -1.27 15.75
N GLY A 52 -22.33 -0.54 16.50
CA GLY A 52 -21.84 -0.97 17.82
C GLY A 52 -20.63 -1.89 17.79
N MET A 53 -20.17 -2.31 16.62
CA MET A 53 -18.94 -3.10 16.50
C MET A 53 -17.71 -2.19 16.56
N LEU A 54 -16.81 -2.46 17.52
CA LEU A 54 -15.58 -1.70 17.70
C LEU A 54 -14.35 -2.52 17.28
N PRO A 55 -13.42 -1.92 16.54
CA PRO A 55 -12.21 -2.60 16.09
C PRO A 55 -11.26 -2.90 17.27
N VAL A 56 -10.65 -4.10 17.25
CA VAL A 56 -9.57 -4.49 18.16
C VAL A 56 -8.37 -4.90 17.33
N ILE A 57 -7.24 -4.25 17.56
CA ILE A 57 -6.03 -4.41 16.75
C ILE A 57 -5.44 -5.82 16.83
N ASN A 58 -5.07 -6.37 15.69
CA ASN A 58 -4.34 -7.63 15.59
C ASN A 58 -2.85 -7.41 15.87
N LYS A 59 -2.38 -7.93 17.01
CA LYS A 59 -0.98 -7.83 17.45
C LYS A 59 0.00 -8.38 16.39
N PHE A 60 -0.34 -9.49 15.73
CA PHE A 60 0.51 -10.08 14.71
C PHE A 60 0.77 -9.11 13.55
N CYS A 61 -0.24 -8.35 13.11
CA CYS A 61 -0.05 -7.35 12.04
C CYS A 61 0.91 -6.23 12.47
N ILE A 62 0.84 -5.78 13.73
CA ILE A 62 1.80 -4.83 14.31
C ILE A 62 3.23 -5.39 14.26
N GLU A 63 3.42 -6.63 14.68
CA GLU A 63 4.73 -7.30 14.66
C GLU A 63 5.30 -7.42 13.24
N GLN A 64 4.45 -7.72 12.25
CA GLN A 64 4.87 -7.78 10.84
C GLN A 64 5.26 -6.39 10.30
N ALA A 65 4.52 -5.34 10.62
CA ALA A 65 4.87 -3.98 10.24
C ALA A 65 6.22 -3.53 10.84
N VAL A 66 6.45 -3.81 12.12
CA VAL A 66 7.74 -3.53 12.78
C VAL A 66 8.88 -4.31 12.10
N LYS A 67 8.66 -5.59 11.81
CA LYS A 67 9.64 -6.44 11.14
C LYS A 67 9.99 -5.90 9.74
N SER A 68 8.98 -5.47 8.98
CA SER A 68 9.18 -4.84 7.68
C SER A 68 9.95 -3.52 7.80
N GLY A 69 9.60 -2.68 8.78
CA GLY A 69 10.31 -1.42 9.05
C GLY A 69 11.79 -1.62 9.34
N ILE A 70 12.15 -2.65 10.12
CA ILE A 70 13.56 -3.00 10.37
C ILE A 70 14.25 -3.39 9.07
N GLY A 71 13.58 -4.19 8.23
CA GLY A 71 14.12 -4.59 6.91
C GLY A 71 14.29 -3.44 5.92
N LEU A 72 13.54 -2.36 6.12
CA LEU A 72 13.65 -1.11 5.34
C LEU A 72 14.62 -0.10 5.96
N ASN A 73 15.45 -0.51 6.92
CA ASN A 73 16.38 0.36 7.66
C ASN A 73 15.67 1.59 8.27
N ALA A 74 14.43 1.43 8.71
CA ALA A 74 13.58 2.52 9.13
C ALA A 74 13.46 2.61 10.64
N LYS A 75 13.16 3.82 11.11
CA LYS A 75 12.93 4.12 12.54
C LYS A 75 11.57 3.55 12.96
N ILE A 76 11.57 2.73 14.00
CA ILE A 76 10.32 2.24 14.60
C ILE A 76 9.82 3.24 15.65
N ASN A 77 8.57 3.68 15.51
CA ASN A 77 7.94 4.60 16.44
C ASN A 77 7.30 3.82 17.60
N LYS A 78 7.65 4.19 18.84
CA LYS A 78 7.08 3.55 20.05
C LYS A 78 5.63 3.91 20.32
N LYS A 79 5.15 4.99 19.70
CA LYS A 79 3.76 5.45 19.75
C LYS A 79 3.32 5.68 18.32
N SER A 80 2.17 5.13 17.97
CA SER A 80 1.51 5.37 16.68
C SER A 80 0.01 5.58 16.91
N ILE A 81 -0.64 6.27 15.97
CA ILE A 81 -2.05 6.63 16.07
C ILE A 81 -2.73 6.21 14.78
N PHE A 82 -3.92 5.62 14.91
CA PHE A 82 -4.80 5.39 13.78
C PHE A 82 -5.75 6.57 13.61
N ASP A 83 -5.86 7.02 12.38
CA ASP A 83 -6.76 8.07 11.91
C ASP A 83 -7.88 7.46 11.07
N ARG A 84 -8.83 8.29 10.64
CA ARG A 84 -9.89 7.92 9.71
C ARG A 84 -9.72 8.68 8.41
N LYS A 85 -9.45 7.97 7.32
CA LYS A 85 -9.48 8.49 5.95
C LYS A 85 -10.91 8.36 5.44
N ASN A 86 -11.65 9.47 5.40
CA ASN A 86 -13.07 9.44 5.04
C ASN A 86 -13.24 9.48 3.52
N TYR A 87 -13.85 8.47 2.96
CA TYR A 87 -14.31 8.40 1.57
C TYR A 87 -15.43 7.37 1.44
N PHE A 88 -16.23 7.45 0.36
CA PHE A 88 -17.42 6.64 0.21
C PHE A 88 -17.33 5.79 -1.04
N TYR A 89 -17.19 4.48 -0.84
CA TYR A 89 -17.26 3.48 -1.88
C TYR A 89 -18.14 2.31 -1.39
N GLN A 90 -18.78 1.60 -2.32
CA GLN A 90 -19.67 0.48 -1.97
C GLN A 90 -18.92 -0.68 -1.31
N ASP A 91 -17.64 -0.84 -1.57
CA ASP A 91 -16.76 -1.86 -0.99
C ASP A 91 -16.06 -1.41 0.31
N LEU A 92 -16.41 -0.23 0.79
CA LEU A 92 -16.00 0.31 2.08
C LEU A 92 -17.22 0.62 2.96
N PRO A 93 -17.87 -0.40 3.59
CA PRO A 93 -19.17 -0.25 4.23
C PRO A 93 -19.22 0.81 5.33
N GLN A 94 -18.11 1.04 6.03
CA GLN A 94 -18.01 2.02 7.13
C GLN A 94 -17.88 3.48 6.65
N GLY A 95 -17.64 3.72 5.35
CA GLY A 95 -17.47 5.07 4.80
C GLY A 95 -16.17 5.76 5.20
N TYR A 96 -15.24 5.04 5.82
CA TYR A 96 -13.88 5.49 6.13
C TYR A 96 -12.93 4.29 6.20
N GLN A 97 -11.67 4.54 5.90
CA GLN A 97 -10.58 3.58 6.10
C GLN A 97 -9.86 3.93 7.41
N ILE A 98 -9.61 2.94 8.25
CA ILE A 98 -8.71 3.12 9.40
C ILE A 98 -7.29 3.00 8.85
N SER A 99 -6.53 4.09 8.98
CA SER A 99 -5.18 4.24 8.46
C SER A 99 -4.31 5.01 9.46
N GLN A 100 -3.06 5.31 9.12
CA GLN A 100 -2.15 6.13 9.94
C GLN A 100 -1.59 7.25 9.06
N TYR A 101 -1.43 8.44 9.60
CA TYR A 101 -0.90 9.59 8.85
C TYR A 101 0.28 10.26 9.57
N LYS A 102 0.02 11.07 10.59
CA LYS A 102 1.05 11.86 11.28
C LYS A 102 1.95 11.02 12.20
N ASP A 103 1.39 9.99 12.79
CA ASP A 103 2.06 9.13 13.75
C ASP A 103 2.06 7.67 13.25
N PRO A 104 2.77 7.37 12.13
CA PRO A 104 2.84 6.03 11.59
C PRO A 104 3.64 5.10 12.50
N ILE A 105 3.42 3.80 12.39
CA ILE A 105 4.18 2.81 13.16
C ILE A 105 5.66 2.78 12.78
N VAL A 106 5.99 3.05 11.51
CA VAL A 106 7.35 3.10 10.98
C VAL A 106 7.58 4.47 10.34
N GLY A 107 8.61 5.15 10.78
CA GLY A 107 9.05 6.44 10.24
C GLY A 107 10.05 6.28 9.10
N GLU A 108 10.90 7.29 8.94
CA GLU A 108 11.87 7.34 7.85
C GLU A 108 12.85 6.17 7.85
N GLY A 109 13.18 5.72 6.64
CA GLY A 109 14.15 4.68 6.35
C GLY A 109 14.74 4.82 4.96
N PHE A 110 15.30 3.74 4.45
CA PHE A 110 15.82 3.71 3.06
C PHE A 110 15.95 2.29 2.54
N VAL A 111 15.97 2.19 1.22
CA VAL A 111 16.28 0.96 0.48
C VAL A 111 17.43 1.26 -0.48
N GLU A 112 18.42 0.37 -0.55
CA GLU A 112 19.49 0.45 -1.52
C GLU A 112 19.13 -0.37 -2.76
N ILE A 113 19.16 0.28 -3.91
CA ILE A 113 18.93 -0.35 -5.21
C ILE A 113 20.21 -0.35 -6.03
N GLU A 114 20.34 -1.32 -6.93
CA GLU A 114 21.43 -1.38 -7.90
C GLU A 114 21.00 -0.61 -9.16
N THR A 115 21.88 0.27 -9.64
CA THR A 115 21.69 1.00 -10.87
C THR A 115 22.91 0.83 -11.78
N GLU A 116 22.81 1.20 -13.04
CA GLU A 116 23.97 1.19 -13.97
C GLU A 116 25.15 2.05 -13.45
N ASN A 117 24.85 3.06 -12.63
CA ASN A 117 25.85 3.96 -12.04
C ASN A 117 26.32 3.53 -10.64
N GLY A 118 25.98 2.31 -10.20
CA GLY A 118 26.29 1.78 -8.88
C GLY A 118 25.08 1.79 -7.93
N GLN A 119 25.35 1.67 -6.63
CA GLN A 119 24.32 1.64 -5.62
C GLN A 119 23.70 3.03 -5.38
N LYS A 120 22.37 3.08 -5.32
CA LYS A 120 21.63 4.30 -4.98
C LYS A 120 20.70 4.03 -3.80
N LYS A 121 20.67 4.97 -2.85
CA LYS A 121 19.72 4.97 -1.75
C LYS A 121 18.46 5.68 -2.16
N ILE A 122 17.32 5.01 -1.98
CA ILE A 122 15.98 5.59 -2.12
C ILE A 122 15.40 5.69 -0.72
N GLY A 123 15.02 6.89 -0.31
CA GLY A 123 14.41 7.14 0.98
C GLY A 123 13.01 6.51 1.07
N VAL A 124 12.70 5.99 2.23
CA VAL A 124 11.34 5.61 2.63
C VAL A 124 10.86 6.70 3.58
N GLU A 125 9.75 7.33 3.26
CA GLU A 125 9.14 8.36 4.09
C GLU A 125 8.52 7.75 5.34
N ARG A 126 7.74 6.68 5.15
CA ARG A 126 7.06 5.94 6.20
C ARG A 126 6.59 4.56 5.72
N LEU A 127 6.30 3.70 6.67
CA LEU A 127 5.41 2.56 6.49
C LEU A 127 4.29 2.68 7.52
N HIS A 128 3.06 2.61 7.10
CA HIS A 128 1.93 2.62 8.00
C HIS A 128 0.99 1.43 7.77
N LEU A 129 0.17 1.13 8.77
CA LEU A 129 -0.85 0.09 8.70
C LEU A 129 -2.21 0.71 8.40
N GLU A 130 -2.97 0.03 7.55
CA GLU A 130 -4.34 0.39 7.22
C GLU A 130 -5.18 -0.83 6.87
N GLN A 131 -6.48 -0.64 6.70
CA GLN A 131 -7.40 -1.67 6.21
C GLN A 131 -7.41 -1.67 4.69
N ASP A 132 -7.39 -2.86 4.07
CA ASP A 132 -7.72 -2.99 2.66
C ASP A 132 -9.24 -2.82 2.46
N ALA A 133 -9.65 -2.30 1.30
CA ALA A 133 -11.04 -2.20 0.90
C ALA A 133 -11.58 -3.56 0.41
N GLY A 134 -12.90 -3.69 0.28
CA GLY A 134 -13.53 -4.83 -0.36
C GLY A 134 -13.24 -4.88 -1.86
N LYS A 135 -14.05 -5.63 -2.59
CA LYS A 135 -13.96 -5.73 -4.05
C LYS A 135 -15.32 -5.46 -4.68
N SER A 136 -15.36 -4.54 -5.65
CA SER A 136 -16.53 -4.28 -6.48
C SER A 136 -16.41 -5.07 -7.78
N LEU A 137 -17.45 -5.80 -8.15
CA LEU A 137 -17.53 -6.65 -9.34
C LEU A 137 -18.55 -6.05 -10.29
N HIS A 138 -18.10 -5.53 -11.42
CA HIS A 138 -18.93 -4.80 -12.40
C HIS A 138 -19.23 -5.62 -13.65
N ASP A 139 -18.62 -6.77 -13.82
CA ASP A 139 -18.63 -7.59 -15.04
C ASP A 139 -19.71 -8.69 -15.03
N GLN A 140 -20.38 -8.91 -13.90
CA GLN A 140 -21.34 -10.01 -13.74
C GLN A 140 -22.75 -9.67 -14.21
N ASP A 141 -23.16 -8.41 -14.13
CA ASP A 141 -24.48 -7.93 -14.53
C ASP A 141 -24.42 -6.47 -14.98
N PRO A 142 -25.04 -6.07 -16.10
CA PRO A 142 -24.97 -4.70 -16.58
C PRO A 142 -25.76 -3.69 -15.73
N ASN A 143 -26.66 -4.14 -14.86
CA ASN A 143 -27.52 -3.29 -14.04
C ASN A 143 -27.13 -3.28 -12.56
N PHE A 144 -26.23 -4.18 -12.12
CA PHE A 144 -25.86 -4.35 -10.73
C PHE A 144 -24.36 -4.44 -10.56
N THR A 145 -23.87 -3.83 -9.50
CA THR A 145 -22.51 -4.06 -8.98
C THR A 145 -22.59 -5.01 -7.80
N PHE A 146 -21.86 -6.11 -7.86
CA PHE A 146 -21.74 -7.02 -6.72
C PHE A 146 -20.58 -6.61 -5.83
N VAL A 147 -20.72 -6.78 -4.53
CA VAL A 147 -19.69 -6.42 -3.56
C VAL A 147 -19.23 -7.66 -2.83
N ASP A 148 -17.91 -7.90 -2.86
CA ASP A 148 -17.25 -8.94 -2.08
C ASP A 148 -16.40 -8.28 -0.98
N LEU A 149 -16.79 -8.50 0.27
CA LEU A 149 -16.12 -7.95 1.46
C LEU A 149 -15.05 -8.88 2.04
N ASN A 150 -14.70 -9.98 1.37
CA ASN A 150 -13.67 -10.89 1.87
C ASN A 150 -12.33 -10.16 2.07
N ARG A 151 -11.97 -9.25 1.17
CA ARG A 151 -10.76 -8.44 1.28
C ARG A 151 -10.88 -7.30 2.29
N SER A 152 -12.09 -6.76 2.52
CA SER A 152 -12.33 -5.65 3.44
C SER A 152 -11.77 -5.94 4.83
N GLY A 153 -10.91 -5.07 5.33
CA GLY A 153 -10.28 -5.19 6.65
C GLY A 153 -9.04 -6.10 6.69
N ILE A 154 -8.58 -6.68 5.58
CA ILE A 154 -7.24 -7.30 5.53
C ILE A 154 -6.22 -6.23 5.89
N ALA A 155 -5.22 -6.61 6.69
CA ALA A 155 -4.16 -5.69 7.07
C ALA A 155 -3.27 -5.35 5.87
N LEU A 156 -3.10 -4.06 5.61
CA LEU A 156 -2.30 -3.51 4.54
C LEU A 156 -1.16 -2.69 5.13
N MET A 157 0.05 -2.90 4.61
CA MET A 157 1.20 -2.04 4.84
C MET A 157 1.33 -1.12 3.63
N GLU A 158 1.18 0.18 3.81
CA GLU A 158 1.50 1.17 2.80
C GLU A 158 2.92 1.69 3.05
N ILE A 159 3.80 1.52 2.05
CA ILE A 159 5.20 1.94 2.09
C ILE A 159 5.35 3.09 1.09
N VAL A 160 5.59 4.28 1.61
CA VAL A 160 5.72 5.50 0.81
C VAL A 160 7.20 5.82 0.60
N SER A 161 7.65 5.92 -0.65
CA SER A 161 9.00 6.35 -0.95
C SER A 161 9.13 7.87 -0.89
N LYS A 162 10.36 8.37 -0.67
CA LYS A 162 10.71 9.74 -1.03
C LYS A 162 10.83 9.86 -2.55
N PRO A 163 10.67 11.05 -3.12
CA PRO A 163 10.74 11.28 -4.57
C PRO A 163 12.20 11.32 -5.08
N ASP A 164 12.97 10.29 -4.76
CA ASP A 164 14.40 10.20 -5.04
C ASP A 164 14.71 9.49 -6.36
N MET A 165 13.70 8.90 -7.00
CA MET A 165 13.87 8.18 -8.27
C MET A 165 13.73 9.13 -9.46
N SER A 166 14.56 8.90 -10.47
CA SER A 166 14.66 9.76 -11.65
C SER A 166 14.60 9.00 -12.98
N SER A 167 14.39 7.69 -12.93
CA SER A 167 14.19 6.88 -14.13
C SER A 167 13.22 5.73 -13.89
N PRO A 168 12.58 5.20 -14.97
CA PRO A 168 11.74 4.02 -14.88
C PRO A 168 12.47 2.79 -14.34
N GLU A 169 13.74 2.63 -14.69
CA GLU A 169 14.60 1.52 -14.24
C GLU A 169 14.78 1.56 -12.72
N GLU A 170 15.04 2.73 -12.15
CA GLU A 170 15.14 2.93 -10.70
C GLU A 170 13.81 2.58 -10.00
N ALA A 171 12.68 2.97 -10.60
CA ALA A 171 11.36 2.65 -10.08
C ALA A 171 11.11 1.13 -10.04
N VAL A 172 11.44 0.42 -11.12
CA VAL A 172 11.34 -1.04 -11.21
C VAL A 172 12.23 -1.73 -10.17
N GLU A 173 13.48 -1.29 -10.05
CA GLU A 173 14.43 -1.88 -9.09
C GLU A 173 14.01 -1.62 -7.63
N TYR A 174 13.46 -0.45 -7.34
CA TYR A 174 12.90 -0.15 -6.01
C TYR A 174 11.76 -1.11 -5.64
N VAL A 175 10.75 -1.26 -6.52
CA VAL A 175 9.62 -2.18 -6.28
C VAL A 175 10.11 -3.62 -6.13
N ARG A 176 11.03 -4.08 -6.99
CA ARG A 176 11.65 -5.41 -6.90
C ARG A 176 12.36 -5.62 -5.57
N LYS A 177 13.13 -4.63 -5.13
CA LYS A 177 13.89 -4.70 -3.88
C LYS A 177 12.97 -4.77 -2.66
N VAL A 178 11.98 -3.86 -2.58
CA VAL A 178 11.00 -3.87 -1.48
C VAL A 178 10.25 -5.20 -1.45
N ARG A 179 9.73 -5.67 -2.60
CA ARG A 179 9.06 -6.98 -2.71
C ARG A 179 9.95 -8.11 -2.20
N SER A 180 11.23 -8.11 -2.57
CA SER A 180 12.19 -9.14 -2.14
C SER A 180 12.43 -9.11 -0.64
N ILE A 181 12.53 -7.92 -0.03
CA ILE A 181 12.68 -7.74 1.41
C ILE A 181 11.45 -8.30 2.14
N LEU A 182 10.24 -7.91 1.74
CA LEU A 182 9.01 -8.34 2.38
C LEU A 182 8.81 -9.86 2.29
N ARG A 183 9.13 -10.46 1.14
CA ARG A 183 9.08 -11.92 0.93
C ARG A 183 10.11 -12.64 1.79
N TYR A 184 11.34 -12.16 1.83
CA TYR A 184 12.42 -12.74 2.65
C TYR A 184 12.06 -12.72 4.14
N LEU A 185 11.48 -11.63 4.60
CA LEU A 185 10.99 -11.50 5.97
C LEU A 185 9.71 -12.32 6.24
N GLY A 186 9.00 -12.76 5.20
CA GLY A 186 7.72 -13.46 5.32
C GLY A 186 6.57 -12.55 5.78
N THR A 187 6.70 -11.24 5.65
CA THR A 187 5.68 -10.27 6.09
C THR A 187 4.60 -10.03 5.05
N CYS A 188 4.91 -10.26 3.77
CA CYS A 188 3.99 -10.30 2.63
C CYS A 188 4.43 -11.40 1.67
N ASP A 189 3.51 -12.05 0.97
CA ASP A 189 3.84 -13.07 -0.06
C ASP A 189 4.35 -12.44 -1.36
N GLY A 190 4.07 -11.15 -1.58
CA GLY A 190 4.48 -10.38 -2.75
C GLY A 190 3.83 -10.87 -4.04
N ASN A 191 2.65 -11.48 -3.97
CA ASN A 191 1.93 -11.97 -5.15
C ASN A 191 1.13 -10.82 -5.79
N MET A 192 1.66 -10.26 -6.88
CA MET A 192 1.03 -9.16 -7.60
C MET A 192 -0.21 -9.61 -8.39
N GLU A 193 -0.24 -10.86 -8.88
CA GLU A 193 -1.39 -11.38 -9.62
C GLU A 193 -2.64 -11.56 -8.74
N GLN A 194 -2.44 -11.83 -7.46
CA GLN A 194 -3.52 -11.92 -6.47
C GLN A 194 -3.84 -10.57 -5.81
N GLY A 195 -3.09 -9.51 -6.15
CA GLY A 195 -3.25 -8.20 -5.54
C GLY A 195 -2.69 -8.09 -4.12
N SER A 196 -1.90 -9.08 -3.66
CA SER A 196 -1.25 -9.00 -2.33
C SER A 196 -0.16 -7.95 -2.26
N LEU A 197 0.37 -7.53 -3.42
CA LEU A 197 1.30 -6.42 -3.55
C LEU A 197 0.92 -5.58 -4.77
N ARG A 198 0.69 -4.30 -4.55
CA ARG A 198 0.34 -3.31 -5.58
C ARG A 198 1.30 -2.13 -5.46
N ALA A 199 1.50 -1.39 -6.53
CA ALA A 199 2.37 -0.22 -6.54
C ALA A 199 1.74 0.89 -7.37
N ASP A 200 1.61 2.07 -6.78
CA ASP A 200 1.19 3.29 -7.43
C ASP A 200 2.39 4.19 -7.69
N VAL A 201 2.41 4.80 -8.86
CA VAL A 201 3.52 5.61 -9.32
C VAL A 201 3.08 7.06 -9.47
N ASN A 202 3.73 7.94 -8.73
CA ASN A 202 3.58 9.39 -8.85
C ASN A 202 4.74 9.95 -9.67
N VAL A 203 4.42 10.62 -10.78
CA VAL A 203 5.41 11.18 -11.69
C VAL A 203 5.23 12.68 -11.82
N SER A 204 6.32 13.42 -11.64
CA SER A 204 6.38 14.86 -11.90
C SER A 204 7.64 15.23 -12.66
N VAL A 205 7.66 16.42 -13.21
CA VAL A 205 8.84 17.01 -13.84
C VAL A 205 9.09 18.42 -13.30
N ASN A 206 10.36 18.79 -13.17
CA ASN A 206 10.76 20.15 -12.84
C ASN A 206 11.99 20.56 -13.62
N LYS A 207 12.23 21.89 -13.71
CA LYS A 207 13.50 22.40 -14.21
C LYS A 207 14.56 22.31 -13.11
N PRO A 208 15.83 22.03 -13.46
CA PRO A 208 16.92 22.03 -12.48
C PRO A 208 16.93 23.29 -11.63
N GLY A 209 17.01 23.11 -10.30
CA GLY A 209 17.04 24.21 -9.33
C GLY A 209 15.67 24.77 -8.91
N ASN A 210 14.57 24.33 -9.54
CA ASN A 210 13.22 24.69 -9.12
C ASN A 210 12.65 23.69 -8.11
N GLU A 211 11.59 24.09 -7.41
CA GLU A 211 10.80 23.19 -6.57
C GLU A 211 10.18 22.05 -7.40
N LEU A 212 9.77 20.99 -6.73
CA LEU A 212 9.07 19.89 -7.37
C LEU A 212 7.83 20.40 -8.11
N GLY A 213 7.64 19.94 -9.34
CA GLY A 213 6.49 20.26 -10.15
C GLY A 213 5.21 19.58 -9.64
N THR A 214 4.08 19.96 -10.21
CA THR A 214 2.82 19.24 -10.01
C THR A 214 2.95 17.81 -10.53
N CYS A 215 2.36 16.85 -9.83
CA CYS A 215 2.31 15.47 -10.31
C CYS A 215 1.59 15.41 -11.67
N LEU A 216 2.25 14.83 -12.68
CA LEU A 216 1.72 14.70 -14.04
C LEU A 216 0.96 13.40 -14.24
N LEU A 217 1.35 12.37 -13.52
CA LEU A 217 0.71 11.08 -13.51
C LEU A 217 0.51 10.70 -12.04
N TYR A 218 -0.74 10.63 -11.67
CA TYR A 218 -1.19 10.08 -10.41
C TYR A 218 -2.07 8.89 -10.74
N THR A 219 -1.64 7.70 -10.37
CA THR A 219 -2.52 6.53 -10.36
C THR A 219 -3.43 6.67 -9.15
N SER A 220 -4.66 6.15 -9.23
CA SER A 220 -5.52 6.08 -8.05
C SER A 220 -4.81 5.33 -6.94
N ASP A 221 -5.10 5.66 -5.69
CA ASP A 221 -4.59 4.92 -4.54
C ASP A 221 -4.90 3.43 -4.71
N ALA A 222 -3.87 2.57 -4.69
CA ALA A 222 -4.02 1.14 -4.90
C ALA A 222 -4.99 0.49 -3.89
N ALA A 223 -5.17 1.08 -2.72
CA ALA A 223 -6.17 0.64 -1.75
C ALA A 223 -7.60 0.94 -2.21
N ASP A 224 -7.78 1.95 -3.05
CA ASP A 224 -9.07 2.39 -3.58
C ASP A 224 -9.41 1.73 -4.92
N GLU A 225 -8.47 0.99 -5.55
CA GLU A 225 -8.71 0.41 -6.85
C GLU A 225 -9.65 -0.79 -6.79
N THR A 226 -10.68 -0.69 -7.63
CA THR A 226 -11.63 -1.75 -7.95
C THR A 226 -11.21 -2.50 -9.22
N THR A 227 -9.94 -2.81 -9.37
CA THR A 227 -9.51 -3.57 -10.54
C THR A 227 -10.06 -4.98 -10.50
N GLY A 228 -10.95 -5.23 -11.43
CA GLY A 228 -11.56 -6.52 -11.70
C GLY A 228 -10.55 -7.58 -12.19
#